data_cfac59245cdea8991e59b1a01d291413
#
_entry.id   cfac59245cdea8991e59b1a01d291413
#
_cell.length_a   1.000
_cell.length_b   1.000
_cell.length_c   1.000
_cell.angle_alpha   90.00
_cell.angle_beta   90.00
_cell.angle_gamma   90.00
#
_symmetry.space_group_name_H-M   'P 1'
#
loop_
_entity.id
_entity.type
_entity.pdbx_description
1 polymer ?
#
loop_
_entity_poly.entity_id
_entity_poly.type
_entity_poly.pdbx_seq_one_letter_code
_entity_poly.pdbx_strand_id
1 'polypeptide(L)'
;MRLFRFFPLLLGSLFLVQHTPASLRYAYADSVILSAIHDSLIPGAVLCVVDNQEIVYLQAYGHRRVVPVHEAMTPHTIFDLASVSKPLGAGTAMLVLCAEGKANVDDYVSQYIHNYHSDVQIRHLMTHYSGLPAYMNATRLDSIFSSRAIPSQRYPYAMIDTIARCHRPSKVGEKYRYSCLNFISLQGVVESIVGMDINRYLRSTLYADLGVAMGWLPDTTLLADIAPTECQDTCCLHGQVHDPLARVMMKGISGNAGLFATAQQVATWAIWFMQLPQDVRNKGCNAGLWTDTVATSVGEELRCRHTGYTGTSVTIMPQSGRAVVLLTNRVHPKDEHSLGDLRRKLNEWLIP
;
A
#
# COMPACT_ATOMS: atom_id res chain seq x y z
N MET A 1 1.37 -2.50 -28.76
CA MET A 1 0.68 -3.81 -28.84
C MET A 1 0.10 -4.08 -27.46
N ARG A 2 -1.24 -3.99 -27.31
CA ARG A 2 -1.92 -4.13 -26.02
C ARG A 2 -1.83 -5.60 -25.57
N LEU A 3 -0.99 -5.93 -24.60
CA LEU A 3 -0.72 -7.29 -24.14
C LEU A 3 -1.71 -7.78 -23.08
N PHE A 4 -2.65 -6.95 -22.62
CA PHE A 4 -3.63 -7.33 -21.61
C PHE A 4 -5.04 -6.96 -22.08
N ARG A 5 -5.70 -7.87 -22.80
CA ARG A 5 -7.15 -7.85 -22.92
C ARG A 5 -7.73 -8.55 -21.71
N PHE A 6 -8.22 -7.77 -20.75
CA PHE A 6 -9.06 -8.31 -19.70
C PHE A 6 -10.43 -8.70 -20.26
N PHE A 7 -10.88 -9.90 -19.92
CA PHE A 7 -12.26 -10.27 -20.11
C PHE A 7 -13.16 -9.38 -19.26
N PRO A 8 -14.29 -8.87 -19.77
CA PRO A 8 -15.21 -8.10 -18.96
C PRO A 8 -15.80 -8.99 -17.86
N LEU A 9 -15.66 -8.57 -16.61
CA LEU A 9 -16.43 -9.16 -15.50
C LEU A 9 -17.91 -8.94 -15.78
N LEU A 10 -18.63 -10.03 -16.01
CA LEU A 10 -20.08 -10.05 -16.03
C LEU A 10 -20.60 -9.66 -14.62
N LEU A 11 -21.17 -8.48 -14.53
CA LEU A 11 -22.07 -8.10 -13.43
C LEU A 11 -23.33 -8.97 -13.52
N GLY A 12 -23.45 -9.92 -12.64
CA GLY A 12 -24.62 -10.77 -12.59
C GLY A 12 -24.87 -11.38 -11.24
N SER A 13 -25.95 -10.95 -10.61
CA SER A 13 -26.79 -11.62 -9.62
C SER A 13 -26.60 -11.26 -8.15
N LEU A 14 -27.65 -10.61 -7.62
CA LEU A 14 -28.03 -10.67 -6.21
C LEU A 14 -28.12 -12.13 -5.76
N PHE A 15 -27.22 -12.58 -4.91
CA PHE A 15 -27.39 -13.86 -4.21
C PHE A 15 -27.89 -13.62 -2.79
N LEU A 16 -29.07 -14.12 -2.52
CA LEU A 16 -29.55 -14.41 -1.17
C LEU A 16 -28.54 -15.38 -0.52
N VAL A 17 -27.84 -14.91 0.50
CA VAL A 17 -26.87 -15.71 1.27
C VAL A 17 -27.67 -16.75 2.07
N GLN A 18 -27.71 -17.98 1.58
CA GLN A 18 -28.04 -19.13 2.41
C GLN A 18 -26.86 -19.42 3.33
N HIS A 19 -27.12 -19.49 4.64
CA HIS A 19 -26.13 -19.81 5.67
C HIS A 19 -25.61 -21.23 5.48
N THR A 20 -24.42 -21.35 4.85
CA THR A 20 -23.65 -22.60 4.74
C THR A 20 -22.47 -22.58 5.72
N PRO A 21 -21.73 -23.69 5.94
CA PRO A 21 -20.59 -23.75 6.88
C PRO A 21 -19.48 -22.69 6.68
N ALA A 22 -19.46 -21.98 5.55
CA ALA A 22 -18.65 -20.80 5.32
C ALA A 22 -18.85 -19.72 6.42
N SER A 23 -20.03 -19.62 7.02
CA SER A 23 -20.30 -18.67 8.11
C SER A 23 -19.45 -18.95 9.36
N LEU A 24 -19.16 -20.21 9.69
CA LEU A 24 -18.32 -20.58 10.83
C LEU A 24 -16.84 -20.26 10.58
N ARG A 25 -16.39 -20.32 9.32
CA ARG A 25 -15.00 -20.02 8.96
C ARG A 25 -14.65 -18.56 9.28
N TYR A 26 -15.58 -17.64 9.10
CA TYR A 26 -15.37 -16.22 9.36
C TYR A 26 -15.75 -15.80 10.77
N ALA A 27 -16.57 -16.59 11.51
CA ALA A 27 -16.98 -16.27 12.88
C ALA A 27 -15.81 -16.08 13.85
N TYR A 28 -14.71 -16.84 13.67
CA TYR A 28 -13.50 -16.64 14.46
C TYR A 28 -12.82 -15.30 14.11
N ALA A 29 -12.70 -14.97 12.82
CA ALA A 29 -12.14 -13.70 12.39
C ALA A 29 -12.97 -12.52 12.91
N ASP A 30 -14.32 -12.65 12.88
CA ASP A 30 -15.24 -11.66 13.48
C ASP A 30 -14.97 -11.48 14.96
N SER A 31 -14.87 -12.59 15.71
CA SER A 31 -14.62 -12.55 17.16
C SER A 31 -13.29 -11.89 17.49
N VAL A 32 -12.23 -12.16 16.71
CA VAL A 32 -10.89 -11.57 16.89
C VAL A 32 -10.91 -10.05 16.65
N ILE A 33 -11.62 -9.59 15.60
CA ILE A 33 -11.74 -8.15 15.31
C ILE A 33 -12.63 -7.45 16.35
N LEU A 34 -13.75 -8.04 16.72
CA LEU A 34 -14.65 -7.48 17.75
C LEU A 34 -13.95 -7.40 19.11
N SER A 35 -13.14 -8.40 19.50
CA SER A 35 -12.30 -8.31 20.69
C SER A 35 -11.31 -7.15 20.59
N ALA A 36 -10.63 -6.97 19.46
CA ALA A 36 -9.70 -5.85 19.28
C ALA A 36 -10.38 -4.48 19.41
N ILE A 37 -11.64 -4.34 18.97
CA ILE A 37 -12.44 -3.13 19.14
C ILE A 37 -12.84 -2.96 20.62
N HIS A 38 -13.33 -4.03 21.26
CA HIS A 38 -13.70 -4.02 22.68
C HIS A 38 -12.53 -3.61 23.57
N ASP A 39 -11.33 -4.14 23.27
CA ASP A 39 -10.09 -3.86 24.00
C ASP A 39 -9.46 -2.50 23.59
N SER A 40 -10.16 -1.70 22.79
CA SER A 40 -9.75 -0.38 22.31
C SER A 40 -8.43 -0.37 21.50
N LEU A 41 -8.02 -1.51 20.92
CA LEU A 41 -6.83 -1.59 20.06
C LEU A 41 -7.04 -0.89 18.71
N ILE A 42 -8.29 -0.88 18.23
CA ILE A 42 -8.72 -0.22 16.99
C ILE A 42 -10.14 0.35 17.17
N PRO A 43 -10.45 1.51 16.57
CA PRO A 43 -11.83 2.02 16.55
C PRO A 43 -12.75 1.19 15.65
N GLY A 44 -12.21 0.64 14.57
CA GLY A 44 -12.93 -0.17 13.62
C GLY A 44 -12.02 -0.75 12.52
N ALA A 45 -12.61 -1.61 11.70
CA ALA A 45 -11.92 -2.29 10.61
C ALA A 45 -12.86 -2.64 9.46
N VAL A 46 -12.27 -2.86 8.29
CA VAL A 46 -12.88 -3.60 7.18
C VAL A 46 -11.99 -4.80 6.86
N LEU A 47 -12.57 -6.00 6.93
CA LEU A 47 -11.94 -7.26 6.52
C LEU A 47 -12.49 -7.67 5.16
N CYS A 48 -11.58 -7.94 4.20
CA CYS A 48 -11.92 -8.54 2.92
C CYS A 48 -11.07 -9.80 2.71
N VAL A 49 -11.73 -10.92 2.38
CA VAL A 49 -11.07 -12.20 2.12
C VAL A 49 -11.31 -12.62 0.69
N VAL A 50 -10.24 -13.01 0.03
CA VAL A 50 -10.24 -13.61 -1.31
C VAL A 50 -9.93 -15.09 -1.17
N ASP A 51 -10.70 -15.95 -1.84
CA ASP A 51 -10.45 -17.38 -1.98
C ASP A 51 -10.72 -17.80 -3.44
N ASN A 52 -9.84 -18.60 -4.04
CA ASN A 52 -9.89 -18.95 -5.45
C ASN A 52 -9.99 -17.73 -6.39
N GLN A 53 -9.30 -16.62 -6.04
CA GLN A 53 -9.30 -15.35 -6.79
C GLN A 53 -10.68 -14.65 -6.84
N GLU A 54 -11.59 -14.97 -5.93
CA GLU A 54 -12.89 -14.32 -5.78
C GLU A 54 -13.02 -13.72 -4.37
N ILE A 55 -13.65 -12.54 -4.27
CA ILE A 55 -13.99 -11.96 -2.97
C ILE A 55 -15.13 -12.75 -2.36
N VAL A 56 -14.82 -13.49 -1.28
CA VAL A 56 -15.77 -14.38 -0.60
C VAL A 56 -16.26 -13.81 0.73
N TYR A 57 -15.62 -12.77 1.24
CA TYR A 57 -16.02 -12.12 2.49
C TYR A 57 -15.63 -10.65 2.48
N LEU A 58 -16.56 -9.77 2.85
CA LEU A 58 -16.34 -8.33 2.99
C LEU A 58 -17.22 -7.81 4.13
N GLN A 59 -16.60 -7.45 5.26
CA GLN A 59 -17.32 -7.04 6.46
C GLN A 59 -16.67 -5.84 7.12
N ALA A 60 -17.50 -4.90 7.57
CA ALA A 60 -17.10 -3.73 8.35
C ALA A 60 -17.46 -3.90 9.84
N TYR A 61 -16.61 -3.37 10.73
CA TYR A 61 -16.74 -3.48 12.18
C TYR A 61 -16.45 -2.13 12.85
N GLY A 62 -17.20 -1.80 13.88
CA GLY A 62 -16.96 -0.62 14.72
C GLY A 62 -17.14 0.71 13.98
N HIS A 63 -16.22 1.65 14.20
CA HIS A 63 -16.35 3.03 13.76
C HIS A 63 -15.19 3.47 12.89
N ARG A 64 -15.49 4.22 11.81
CA ARG A 64 -14.44 4.90 11.01
C ARG A 64 -13.95 6.16 11.70
N ARG A 65 -14.78 6.76 12.57
CA ARG A 65 -14.44 7.93 13.38
C ARG A 65 -15.02 7.77 14.77
N VAL A 66 -14.27 8.19 15.81
CA VAL A 66 -14.71 8.23 17.20
C VAL A 66 -14.57 9.63 17.81
N VAL A 67 -13.92 10.56 17.13
CA VAL A 67 -13.75 11.97 17.56
C VAL A 67 -13.99 12.88 16.34
N PRO A 68 -14.76 14.00 16.47
CA PRO A 68 -15.53 14.43 17.63
C PRO A 68 -16.86 13.68 17.81
N VAL A 69 -17.33 12.95 16.79
CA VAL A 69 -18.58 12.18 16.77
C VAL A 69 -18.30 10.78 16.27
N HIS A 70 -19.05 9.81 16.79
CA HIS A 70 -18.98 8.45 16.30
C HIS A 70 -19.65 8.31 14.94
N GLU A 71 -18.89 7.79 13.95
CA GLU A 71 -19.39 7.45 12.62
C GLU A 71 -19.14 5.97 12.37
N ALA A 72 -20.17 5.22 11.97
CA ALA A 72 -20.04 3.79 11.73
C ALA A 72 -19.06 3.48 10.59
N MET A 73 -18.29 2.41 10.73
CA MET A 73 -17.51 1.82 9.65
C MET A 73 -18.44 1.21 8.61
N THR A 74 -18.09 1.33 7.33
CA THR A 74 -18.83 0.70 6.22
C THR A 74 -17.88 -0.08 5.32
N PRO A 75 -18.34 -1.06 4.54
CA PRO A 75 -17.51 -1.76 3.56
C PRO A 75 -16.89 -0.84 2.50
N HIS A 76 -17.49 0.35 2.31
CA HIS A 76 -17.03 1.37 1.36
C HIS A 76 -16.10 2.40 1.98
N THR A 77 -15.79 2.28 3.28
CA THR A 77 -14.86 3.20 3.94
C THR A 77 -13.51 3.19 3.24
N ILE A 78 -13.00 4.39 2.95
CA ILE A 78 -11.73 4.64 2.28
C ILE A 78 -10.67 4.89 3.35
N PHE A 79 -9.51 4.26 3.20
CA PHE A 79 -8.39 4.35 4.15
C PHE A 79 -7.15 4.93 3.51
N ASP A 80 -6.40 5.73 4.27
CA ASP A 80 -4.98 5.96 3.96
C ASP A 80 -4.23 4.64 4.17
N LEU A 81 -3.74 4.08 3.09
CA LEU A 81 -3.06 2.78 3.08
C LEU A 81 -1.67 2.82 3.71
N ALA A 82 -1.15 4.01 4.04
CA ALA A 82 0.21 4.20 4.53
C ALA A 82 1.22 3.41 3.67
N SER A 83 2.06 2.59 4.28
CA SER A 83 3.10 1.85 3.55
C SER A 83 2.60 0.74 2.61
N VAL A 84 1.34 0.33 2.69
CA VAL A 84 0.74 -0.55 1.68
C VAL A 84 0.67 0.17 0.31
N SER A 85 0.77 1.50 0.28
CA SER A 85 0.97 2.28 -0.95
C SER A 85 2.23 1.90 -1.73
N LYS A 86 3.27 1.38 -1.07
CA LYS A 86 4.52 0.99 -1.72
C LYS A 86 4.29 -0.08 -2.79
N PRO A 87 3.77 -1.27 -2.45
CA PRO A 87 3.53 -2.29 -3.46
C PRO A 87 2.36 -1.93 -4.39
N LEU A 88 1.28 -1.36 -3.90
CA LEU A 88 0.13 -1.05 -4.74
C LEU A 88 0.42 0.10 -5.72
N GLY A 89 1.22 1.08 -5.32
CA GLY A 89 1.58 2.26 -6.11
C GLY A 89 2.89 2.08 -6.88
N ALA A 90 3.99 2.60 -6.33
CA ALA A 90 5.28 2.67 -7.04
C ALA A 90 5.82 1.28 -7.43
N GLY A 91 5.64 0.26 -6.57
CA GLY A 91 6.02 -1.11 -6.87
C GLY A 91 5.26 -1.68 -8.07
N THR A 92 3.95 -1.48 -8.10
CA THR A 92 3.08 -1.89 -9.22
C THR A 92 3.44 -1.16 -10.50
N ALA A 93 3.65 0.16 -10.45
CA ALA A 93 4.05 0.93 -11.63
C ALA A 93 5.36 0.38 -12.22
N MET A 94 6.35 0.11 -11.38
CA MET A 94 7.62 -0.46 -11.82
C MET A 94 7.45 -1.89 -12.37
N LEU A 95 6.65 -2.75 -11.72
CA LEU A 95 6.36 -4.10 -12.19
C LEU A 95 5.74 -4.06 -13.60
N VAL A 96 4.78 -3.19 -13.85
CA VAL A 96 4.15 -3.01 -15.17
C VAL A 96 5.18 -2.54 -16.20
N LEU A 97 6.01 -1.56 -15.86
CA LEU A 97 7.07 -1.06 -16.76
C LEU A 97 8.11 -2.15 -17.09
N CYS A 98 8.46 -3.00 -16.13
CA CYS A 98 9.34 -4.15 -16.37
C CYS A 98 8.66 -5.21 -17.26
N ALA A 99 7.38 -5.49 -17.05
CA ALA A 99 6.61 -6.42 -17.89
C ALA A 99 6.48 -5.92 -19.34
N GLU A 100 6.39 -4.60 -19.54
CA GLU A 100 6.35 -3.96 -20.85
C GLU A 100 7.74 -3.80 -21.49
N GLY A 101 8.82 -4.18 -20.81
CA GLY A 101 10.19 -4.01 -21.29
C GLY A 101 10.68 -2.56 -21.34
N LYS A 102 10.01 -1.64 -20.64
CA LYS A 102 10.38 -0.22 -20.55
C LYS A 102 11.41 0.08 -19.46
N ALA A 103 11.60 -0.86 -18.54
CA ALA A 103 12.59 -0.82 -17.48
C ALA A 103 13.05 -2.24 -17.13
N ASN A 104 14.21 -2.34 -16.49
CA ASN A 104 14.70 -3.58 -15.90
C ASN A 104 15.05 -3.31 -14.42
N VAL A 105 14.74 -4.24 -13.52
CA VAL A 105 15.12 -4.09 -12.11
C VAL A 105 16.65 -4.04 -11.90
N ASP A 106 17.42 -4.48 -12.87
CA ASP A 106 18.89 -4.37 -12.89
C ASP A 106 19.42 -3.03 -13.41
N ASP A 107 18.56 -2.16 -13.95
CA ASP A 107 18.95 -0.83 -14.35
C ASP A 107 19.43 -0.01 -13.15
N TYR A 108 20.48 0.79 -13.36
CA TYR A 108 20.95 1.71 -12.34
C TYR A 108 20.02 2.91 -12.23
N VAL A 109 19.66 3.27 -11.01
CA VAL A 109 18.77 4.42 -10.71
C VAL A 109 19.33 5.74 -11.27
N SER A 110 20.67 5.86 -11.35
CA SER A 110 21.35 7.01 -11.95
C SER A 110 21.08 7.21 -13.45
N GLN A 111 20.54 6.23 -14.16
CA GLN A 111 20.09 6.37 -15.55
C GLN A 111 18.82 7.20 -15.66
N TYR A 112 18.02 7.27 -14.59
CA TYR A 112 16.71 7.92 -14.52
C TYR A 112 16.71 9.17 -13.64
N ILE A 113 17.52 9.18 -12.57
CA ILE A 113 17.63 10.27 -11.62
C ILE A 113 19.05 10.81 -11.61
N HIS A 114 19.21 12.07 -12.05
CA HIS A 114 20.52 12.71 -12.11
C HIS A 114 21.22 12.76 -10.74
N ASN A 115 22.52 12.55 -10.71
CA ASN A 115 23.37 12.52 -9.52
C ASN A 115 22.97 11.45 -8.47
N TYR A 116 22.17 10.46 -8.83
CA TYR A 116 21.90 9.36 -7.91
C TYR A 116 23.15 8.48 -7.72
N HIS A 117 23.24 7.81 -6.59
CA HIS A 117 24.30 6.85 -6.29
C HIS A 117 24.46 5.83 -7.42
N SER A 118 25.66 5.77 -8.03
CA SER A 118 25.92 5.03 -9.27
C SER A 118 25.86 3.51 -9.13
N ASP A 119 25.88 2.99 -7.89
CA ASP A 119 25.87 1.56 -7.55
C ASP A 119 24.48 1.04 -7.15
N VAL A 120 23.44 1.92 -7.12
CA VAL A 120 22.08 1.54 -6.74
C VAL A 120 21.29 1.15 -7.99
N GLN A 121 20.81 -0.09 -8.04
CA GLN A 121 19.85 -0.58 -9.02
C GLN A 121 18.41 -0.47 -8.51
N ILE A 122 17.43 -0.51 -9.42
CA ILE A 122 16.00 -0.47 -9.12
C ILE A 122 15.63 -1.59 -8.13
N ARG A 123 16.15 -2.81 -8.30
CA ARG A 123 15.93 -3.92 -7.38
C ARG A 123 16.31 -3.60 -5.94
N HIS A 124 17.38 -2.85 -5.72
CA HIS A 124 17.84 -2.48 -4.38
C HIS A 124 16.85 -1.53 -3.68
N LEU A 125 16.15 -0.69 -4.44
CA LEU A 125 15.05 0.13 -3.91
C LEU A 125 13.86 -0.75 -3.54
N MET A 126 13.44 -1.63 -4.45
CA MET A 126 12.24 -2.46 -4.26
C MET A 126 12.39 -3.49 -3.13
N THR A 127 13.61 -3.95 -2.87
CA THR A 127 13.91 -4.97 -1.84
C THR A 127 14.52 -4.42 -0.57
N HIS A 128 14.67 -3.09 -0.46
CA HIS A 128 15.25 -2.41 0.72
C HIS A 128 16.72 -2.71 1.02
N TYR A 129 17.51 -2.97 -0.03
CA TYR A 129 18.96 -3.19 0.04
C TYR A 129 19.80 -2.04 -0.56
N SER A 130 19.22 -0.86 -0.74
CA SER A 130 19.90 0.31 -1.31
C SER A 130 20.98 0.94 -0.42
N GLY A 131 20.98 0.61 0.87
CA GLY A 131 21.81 1.27 1.87
C GLY A 131 21.32 2.63 2.34
N LEU A 132 20.20 3.16 1.82
CA LEU A 132 19.62 4.44 2.22
C LEU A 132 19.17 4.45 3.69
N PRO A 133 19.13 5.63 4.34
CA PRO A 133 18.50 5.80 5.65
C PRO A 133 17.03 5.34 5.62
N ALA A 134 16.51 4.87 6.75
CA ALA A 134 15.13 4.42 6.85
C ALA A 134 14.12 5.54 6.54
N TYR A 135 14.42 6.75 7.01
CA TYR A 135 13.52 7.90 6.95
C TYR A 135 14.31 9.21 7.08
N MET A 136 13.70 10.33 6.70
CA MET A 136 14.20 11.69 6.96
C MET A 136 13.12 12.50 7.68
N ASN A 137 13.54 13.41 8.58
CA ASN A 137 12.60 14.23 9.33
C ASN A 137 12.00 15.32 8.43
N ALA A 138 10.70 15.26 8.18
CA ALA A 138 9.96 16.15 7.28
C ALA A 138 10.00 17.62 7.77
N THR A 139 9.84 17.88 9.07
CA THR A 139 9.88 19.22 9.66
C THR A 139 11.24 19.86 9.45
N ARG A 140 12.33 19.09 9.67
CA ARG A 140 13.68 19.58 9.42
C ARG A 140 13.92 19.87 7.94
N LEU A 141 13.43 19.01 7.04
CA LEU A 141 13.55 19.24 5.59
C LEU A 141 12.75 20.45 5.15
N ASP A 142 11.54 20.64 5.67
CA ASP A 142 10.71 21.81 5.37
C ASP A 142 11.42 23.11 5.77
N SER A 143 11.99 23.14 6.98
CA SER A 143 12.82 24.28 7.44
C SER A 143 14.02 24.54 6.52
N ILE A 144 14.74 23.48 6.09
CA ILE A 144 15.89 23.61 5.18
C ILE A 144 15.45 24.12 3.80
N PHE A 145 14.36 23.58 3.24
CA PHE A 145 13.88 23.97 1.91
C PHE A 145 13.35 25.40 1.92
N SER A 146 12.64 25.79 2.97
CA SER A 146 12.18 27.17 3.17
C SER A 146 13.35 28.16 3.32
N SER A 147 14.37 27.83 4.11
CA SER A 147 15.57 28.69 4.26
C SER A 147 16.36 28.87 2.97
N ARG A 148 16.27 27.93 2.04
CA ARG A 148 16.87 28.01 0.70
C ARG A 148 15.93 28.61 -0.34
N ALA A 149 14.78 29.16 0.08
CA ALA A 149 13.75 29.74 -0.79
C ALA A 149 13.27 28.78 -1.91
N ILE A 150 13.26 27.47 -1.64
CA ILE A 150 12.70 26.50 -2.60
C ILE A 150 11.18 26.66 -2.60
N PRO A 151 10.55 26.95 -3.75
CA PRO A 151 9.08 27.00 -3.83
C PRO A 151 8.46 25.68 -3.44
N SER A 152 7.36 25.68 -2.67
CA SER A 152 6.76 24.46 -2.14
C SER A 152 6.31 23.47 -3.25
N GLN A 153 5.96 23.97 -4.43
CA GLN A 153 5.64 23.16 -5.61
C GLN A 153 6.84 22.34 -6.13
N ARG A 154 8.07 22.76 -5.79
CA ARG A 154 9.32 22.11 -6.17
C ARG A 154 9.83 21.11 -5.11
N TYR A 155 9.14 20.99 -3.97
CA TYR A 155 9.55 20.09 -2.88
C TYR A 155 9.71 18.64 -3.31
N PRO A 156 8.83 18.03 -4.15
CA PRO A 156 9.04 16.66 -4.61
C PRO A 156 10.37 16.46 -5.34
N TYR A 157 10.73 17.36 -6.24
CA TYR A 157 12.01 17.33 -6.96
C TYR A 157 13.20 17.52 -6.02
N ALA A 158 13.12 18.52 -5.11
CA ALA A 158 14.15 18.78 -4.12
C ALA A 158 14.32 17.61 -3.14
N MET A 159 13.26 16.90 -2.82
CA MET A 159 13.30 15.70 -1.98
C MET A 159 14.03 14.56 -2.67
N ILE A 160 13.72 14.28 -3.94
CA ILE A 160 14.39 13.25 -4.74
C ILE A 160 15.88 13.59 -4.89
N ASP A 161 16.24 14.85 -5.21
CA ASP A 161 17.64 15.30 -5.28
C ASP A 161 18.36 15.18 -3.92
N THR A 162 17.68 15.47 -2.82
CA THR A 162 18.22 15.30 -1.45
C THR A 162 18.50 13.81 -1.16
N ILE A 163 17.62 12.90 -1.55
CA ILE A 163 17.83 11.45 -1.42
C ILE A 163 18.99 11.00 -2.29
N ALA A 164 19.06 11.47 -3.53
CA ALA A 164 20.11 11.12 -4.48
C ALA A 164 21.53 11.37 -3.96
N ARG A 165 21.67 12.37 -3.08
CA ARG A 165 22.98 12.81 -2.52
C ARG A 165 23.16 12.50 -1.04
N CYS A 166 22.18 11.87 -0.39
CA CYS A 166 22.26 11.66 1.05
C CYS A 166 23.34 10.63 1.41
N HIS A 167 23.89 10.76 2.62
CA HIS A 167 24.77 9.73 3.16
C HIS A 167 24.03 8.41 3.35
N ARG A 168 24.64 7.30 2.92
CA ARG A 168 24.14 5.95 3.10
C ARG A 168 24.83 5.28 4.29
N PRO A 169 24.08 4.79 5.30
CA PRO A 169 24.67 4.16 6.48
C PRO A 169 25.19 2.74 6.24
N SER A 170 24.97 2.15 5.06
CA SER A 170 25.52 0.84 4.65
C SER A 170 25.75 0.82 3.13
N LYS A 171 26.58 -0.13 2.66
CA LYS A 171 26.78 -0.37 1.23
C LYS A 171 25.53 -0.99 0.60
N VAL A 172 25.40 -0.85 -0.70
CA VAL A 172 24.34 -1.51 -1.48
C VAL A 172 24.47 -3.02 -1.36
N GLY A 173 23.36 -3.72 -1.17
CA GLY A 173 23.30 -5.18 -1.06
C GLY A 173 23.79 -5.74 0.29
N GLU A 174 24.44 -4.94 1.13
CA GLU A 174 25.07 -5.43 2.35
C GLU A 174 24.06 -5.75 3.46
N LYS A 175 23.06 -4.88 3.66
CA LYS A 175 22.13 -4.99 4.78
C LYS A 175 20.71 -4.61 4.37
N TYR A 176 19.76 -5.47 4.73
CA TYR A 176 18.35 -5.11 4.67
C TYR A 176 18.07 -3.93 5.61
N ARG A 177 17.50 -2.87 5.07
CA ARG A 177 17.03 -1.71 5.83
C ARG A 177 15.75 -1.19 5.20
N TYR A 178 14.63 -1.45 5.86
CA TYR A 178 13.37 -0.85 5.44
C TYR A 178 13.52 0.68 5.34
N SER A 179 13.22 1.23 4.18
CA SER A 179 13.41 2.65 3.90
C SER A 179 12.24 3.21 3.09
N CYS A 180 11.60 4.26 3.61
CA CYS A 180 10.62 5.04 2.88
C CYS A 180 11.24 5.76 1.68
N LEU A 181 12.53 6.14 1.79
CA LEU A 181 13.25 6.87 0.74
C LEU A 181 13.43 6.03 -0.52
N ASN A 182 13.49 4.70 -0.39
CA ASN A 182 13.54 3.78 -1.54
C ASN A 182 12.36 3.99 -2.48
N PHE A 183 11.16 4.06 -1.93
CA PHE A 183 9.94 4.14 -2.74
C PHE A 183 9.63 5.58 -3.21
N ILE A 184 10.14 6.61 -2.52
CA ILE A 184 10.19 7.98 -3.06
C ILE A 184 11.13 8.03 -4.26
N SER A 185 12.31 7.40 -4.19
CA SER A 185 13.23 7.29 -5.32
C SER A 185 12.63 6.49 -6.48
N LEU A 186 11.95 5.37 -6.17
CA LEU A 186 11.28 4.53 -7.16
C LEU A 186 10.19 5.31 -7.91
N GLN A 187 9.43 6.17 -7.21
CA GLN A 187 8.50 7.11 -7.85
C GLN A 187 9.23 8.00 -8.86
N GLY A 188 10.36 8.59 -8.48
CA GLY A 188 11.16 9.43 -9.38
C GLY A 188 11.62 8.69 -10.63
N VAL A 189 12.00 7.40 -10.50
CA VAL A 189 12.33 6.55 -11.66
C VAL A 189 11.10 6.33 -12.55
N VAL A 190 9.96 5.95 -11.96
CA VAL A 190 8.71 5.75 -12.71
C VAL A 190 8.32 7.01 -13.48
N GLU A 191 8.28 8.16 -12.81
CA GLU A 191 7.87 9.44 -13.39
C GLU A 191 8.84 9.89 -14.51
N SER A 192 10.13 9.59 -14.37
CA SER A 192 11.12 9.83 -15.44
C SER A 192 10.85 9.01 -16.70
N ILE A 193 10.41 7.75 -16.55
CA ILE A 193 10.11 6.87 -17.68
C ILE A 193 8.79 7.26 -18.35
N VAL A 194 7.75 7.56 -17.58
CA VAL A 194 6.40 7.79 -18.13
C VAL A 194 6.11 9.25 -18.48
N GLY A 195 6.94 10.19 -18.03
CA GLY A 195 6.81 11.63 -18.32
C GLY A 195 5.60 12.31 -17.65
N MET A 196 5.03 11.68 -16.60
CA MET A 196 3.91 12.25 -15.83
C MET A 196 3.96 11.77 -14.39
N ASP A 197 3.16 12.41 -13.49
CA ASP A 197 3.07 11.96 -12.11
C ASP A 197 2.48 10.55 -11.97
N ILE A 198 2.92 9.83 -10.96
CA ILE A 198 2.55 8.42 -10.75
C ILE A 198 1.06 8.21 -10.52
N ASN A 199 0.36 9.16 -9.89
CA ASN A 199 -1.08 9.08 -9.65
C ASN A 199 -1.85 9.13 -10.98
N ARG A 200 -1.50 10.08 -11.86
CA ARG A 200 -2.08 10.17 -13.20
C ARG A 200 -1.77 8.92 -14.01
N TYR A 201 -0.53 8.44 -13.98
CA TYR A 201 -0.12 7.23 -14.70
C TYR A 201 -0.98 6.03 -14.31
N LEU A 202 -1.03 5.67 -13.03
CA LEU A 202 -1.76 4.48 -12.58
C LEU A 202 -3.28 4.63 -12.76
N ARG A 203 -3.84 5.82 -12.52
CA ARG A 203 -5.27 6.06 -12.71
C ARG A 203 -5.72 6.01 -14.17
N SER A 204 -4.85 6.37 -15.10
CA SER A 204 -5.15 6.32 -16.54
C SER A 204 -4.80 5.00 -17.22
N THR A 205 -4.18 4.06 -16.48
CA THR A 205 -3.75 2.76 -16.98
C THR A 205 -4.35 1.64 -16.12
N LEU A 206 -3.53 1.01 -15.29
CA LEU A 206 -3.92 -0.19 -14.54
C LEU A 206 -5.18 0.00 -13.68
N TYR A 207 -5.29 1.09 -12.94
CA TYR A 207 -6.45 1.26 -12.05
C TYR A 207 -7.75 1.45 -12.85
N ALA A 208 -7.69 2.12 -14.00
CA ALA A 208 -8.82 2.21 -14.93
C ALA A 208 -9.18 0.83 -15.50
N ASP A 209 -8.17 0.06 -15.91
CA ASP A 209 -8.38 -1.29 -16.46
C ASP A 209 -8.99 -2.25 -15.41
N LEU A 210 -8.64 -2.09 -14.14
CA LEU A 210 -9.21 -2.84 -13.02
C LEU A 210 -10.57 -2.32 -12.54
N GLY A 211 -11.02 -1.17 -13.01
CA GLY A 211 -12.24 -0.51 -12.54
C GLY A 211 -12.18 -0.06 -11.09
N VAL A 212 -10.98 0.28 -10.58
CA VAL A 212 -10.77 0.71 -9.19
C VAL A 212 -10.45 2.21 -9.12
N ALA A 213 -11.08 2.90 -8.17
CA ALA A 213 -10.90 4.34 -7.95
C ALA A 213 -9.80 4.64 -6.90
N MET A 214 -8.75 3.81 -6.85
CA MET A 214 -7.59 4.07 -5.98
C MET A 214 -6.81 5.29 -6.49
N GLY A 215 -6.17 6.02 -5.57
CA GLY A 215 -5.33 7.15 -5.94
C GLY A 215 -4.80 7.92 -4.75
N TRP A 216 -3.84 8.79 -5.02
CA TRP A 216 -3.42 9.82 -4.09
C TRP A 216 -4.34 11.04 -4.23
N LEU A 217 -4.39 11.88 -3.19
CA LEU A 217 -5.22 13.09 -3.15
C LEU A 217 -6.69 12.74 -3.45
N PRO A 218 -7.37 12.04 -2.53
CA PRO A 218 -8.76 11.65 -2.72
C PRO A 218 -9.65 12.86 -2.97
N ASP A 219 -10.68 12.68 -3.78
CA ASP A 219 -11.66 13.73 -4.07
C ASP A 219 -12.30 14.22 -2.76
N THR A 220 -12.39 15.52 -2.59
CA THR A 220 -13.00 16.13 -1.41
C THR A 220 -14.48 15.80 -1.26
N THR A 221 -15.16 15.41 -2.33
CA THR A 221 -16.56 14.92 -2.27
C THR A 221 -16.68 13.58 -1.55
N LEU A 222 -15.57 12.81 -1.43
CA LEU A 222 -15.52 11.53 -0.74
C LEU A 222 -15.09 11.63 0.73
N LEU A 223 -14.88 12.85 1.25
CA LEU A 223 -14.42 13.03 2.64
C LEU A 223 -15.30 12.29 3.66
N ALA A 224 -16.62 12.28 3.46
CA ALA A 224 -17.55 11.57 4.35
C ALA A 224 -17.28 10.06 4.45
N ASP A 225 -16.67 9.45 3.42
CA ASP A 225 -16.38 8.02 3.37
C ASP A 225 -14.95 7.68 3.79
N ILE A 226 -14.09 8.69 3.99
CA ILE A 226 -12.69 8.48 4.40
C ILE A 226 -12.60 8.34 5.92
N ALA A 227 -11.92 7.30 6.37
CA ALA A 227 -11.55 7.16 7.78
C ALA A 227 -10.45 8.18 8.13
N PRO A 228 -10.66 9.06 9.15
CA PRO A 228 -9.60 9.93 9.63
C PRO A 228 -8.48 9.10 10.28
N THR A 229 -7.29 9.69 10.32
CA THR A 229 -6.14 9.14 11.02
C THR A 229 -5.92 9.88 12.34
N GLU A 230 -4.68 10.20 12.69
CA GLU A 230 -4.32 10.82 13.97
C GLU A 230 -4.93 12.21 14.15
N CYS A 231 -5.32 12.51 15.39
CA CYS A 231 -5.92 13.78 15.77
C CYS A 231 -4.98 14.56 16.71
N GLN A 232 -4.95 15.88 16.54
CA GLN A 232 -4.50 16.80 17.57
C GLN A 232 -5.77 17.43 18.16
N ASP A 233 -6.08 17.10 19.41
CA ASP A 233 -7.37 17.38 20.06
C ASP A 233 -8.55 16.85 19.23
N THR A 234 -9.41 17.74 18.71
CA THR A 234 -10.53 17.38 17.84
C THR A 234 -10.25 17.54 16.36
N CYS A 235 -9.08 18.07 15.99
CA CYS A 235 -8.68 18.24 14.61
C CYS A 235 -7.89 17.02 14.10
N CYS A 236 -8.52 16.22 13.27
CA CYS A 236 -7.93 14.99 12.73
C CYS A 236 -7.42 15.17 11.30
N LEU A 237 -6.36 14.45 10.95
CA LEU A 237 -5.96 14.29 9.56
C LEU A 237 -7.04 13.48 8.84
N HIS A 238 -7.79 14.13 7.97
CA HIS A 238 -8.94 13.58 7.28
C HIS A 238 -8.85 13.88 5.77
N GLY A 239 -8.79 12.85 4.94
CA GLY A 239 -8.51 13.00 3.51
C GLY A 239 -7.10 13.51 3.17
N GLN A 240 -6.24 13.60 4.18
CA GLN A 240 -4.85 13.98 4.05
C GLN A 240 -3.94 12.80 4.42
N VAL A 241 -2.81 12.72 3.74
CA VAL A 241 -1.83 11.64 3.97
C VAL A 241 -1.27 11.74 5.39
N HIS A 242 -1.28 10.62 6.12
CA HIS A 242 -0.74 10.54 7.48
C HIS A 242 0.78 10.73 7.51
N ASP A 243 1.52 10.06 6.61
CA ASP A 243 2.99 10.14 6.56
C ASP A 243 3.48 11.57 6.27
N PRO A 244 4.30 12.19 7.17
CA PRO A 244 4.75 13.57 6.98
C PRO A 244 5.64 13.80 5.75
N LEU A 245 6.49 12.83 5.36
CA LEU A 245 7.30 12.98 4.13
C LEU A 245 6.38 13.01 2.91
N ALA A 246 5.41 12.09 2.84
CA ALA A 246 4.44 12.06 1.75
C ALA A 246 3.57 13.33 1.74
N ARG A 247 3.04 13.75 2.89
CA ARG A 247 2.16 14.91 2.99
C ARG A 247 2.89 16.21 2.67
N VAL A 248 4.02 16.49 3.32
CA VAL A 248 4.71 17.79 3.27
C VAL A 248 5.70 17.84 2.11
N MET A 249 6.63 16.87 2.02
CA MET A 249 7.71 16.91 1.04
C MET A 249 7.27 16.46 -0.36
N MET A 250 6.37 15.47 -0.44
CA MET A 250 5.88 14.94 -1.72
C MET A 250 4.50 15.49 -2.12
N LYS A 251 3.96 16.48 -1.36
CA LYS A 251 2.67 17.15 -1.66
C LYS A 251 1.48 16.20 -1.82
N GLY A 252 1.49 15.11 -1.05
CA GLY A 252 0.42 14.13 -1.01
C GLY A 252 0.53 13.00 -2.05
N ILE A 253 1.36 13.13 -3.08
CA ILE A 253 1.60 12.07 -4.08
C ILE A 253 2.98 11.48 -3.83
N SER A 254 3.04 10.30 -3.20
CA SER A 254 4.32 9.71 -2.82
C SER A 254 4.36 8.20 -2.98
N GLY A 255 5.45 7.70 -3.54
CA GLY A 255 5.68 6.27 -3.71
C GLY A 255 5.76 5.50 -2.38
N ASN A 256 6.06 6.17 -1.26
CA ASN A 256 6.20 5.51 0.04
C ASN A 256 4.90 5.39 0.83
N ALA A 257 3.90 6.25 0.59
CA ALA A 257 2.66 6.31 1.36
C ALA A 257 1.60 7.19 0.66
N GLY A 258 0.37 7.22 1.20
CA GLY A 258 -0.66 8.20 0.82
C GLY A 258 -1.57 7.76 -0.31
N LEU A 259 -1.54 6.50 -0.74
CA LEU A 259 -2.58 5.93 -1.58
C LEU A 259 -3.83 5.70 -0.73
N PHE A 260 -4.99 6.11 -1.23
CA PHE A 260 -6.29 5.90 -0.61
C PHE A 260 -7.08 4.85 -1.37
N ALA A 261 -7.69 3.91 -0.63
CA ALA A 261 -8.52 2.86 -1.21
C ALA A 261 -9.49 2.25 -0.18
N THR A 262 -10.51 1.54 -0.69
CA THR A 262 -11.35 0.62 0.09
C THR A 262 -10.71 -0.77 0.16
N ALA A 263 -11.15 -1.62 1.09
CA ALA A 263 -10.67 -3.00 1.19
C ALA A 263 -11.00 -3.82 -0.07
N GLN A 264 -12.14 -3.59 -0.69
CA GLN A 264 -12.53 -4.23 -1.95
C GLN A 264 -11.57 -3.86 -3.09
N GLN A 265 -11.18 -2.59 -3.23
CA GLN A 265 -10.23 -2.15 -4.26
C GLN A 265 -8.85 -2.78 -4.07
N VAL A 266 -8.37 -2.88 -2.83
CA VAL A 266 -7.11 -3.58 -2.51
C VAL A 266 -7.21 -5.06 -2.84
N ALA A 267 -8.35 -5.72 -2.55
CA ALA A 267 -8.59 -7.12 -2.91
C ALA A 267 -8.63 -7.32 -4.44
N THR A 268 -9.27 -6.41 -5.19
CA THR A 268 -9.27 -6.45 -6.67
C THR A 268 -7.85 -6.35 -7.22
N TRP A 269 -7.02 -5.47 -6.67
CA TRP A 269 -5.60 -5.39 -7.02
C TRP A 269 -4.86 -6.69 -6.67
N ALA A 270 -5.13 -7.30 -5.51
CA ALA A 270 -4.49 -8.55 -5.11
C ALA A 270 -4.88 -9.71 -6.05
N ILE A 271 -6.12 -9.77 -6.52
CA ILE A 271 -6.59 -10.75 -7.52
C ILE A 271 -5.80 -10.55 -8.84
N TRP A 272 -5.70 -9.34 -9.34
CA TRP A 272 -4.89 -9.03 -10.52
C TRP A 272 -3.43 -9.48 -10.32
N PHE A 273 -2.81 -9.15 -9.18
CA PHE A 273 -1.44 -9.55 -8.88
C PHE A 273 -1.26 -11.08 -8.89
N MET A 274 -2.21 -11.83 -8.35
CA MET A 274 -2.17 -13.31 -8.35
C MET A 274 -2.29 -13.90 -9.76
N GLN A 275 -3.04 -13.25 -10.66
CA GLN A 275 -3.21 -13.67 -12.05
C GLN A 275 -1.97 -13.46 -12.93
N LEU A 276 -1.03 -12.63 -12.48
CA LEU A 276 0.22 -12.44 -13.21
C LEU A 276 1.06 -13.73 -13.20
N PRO A 277 1.71 -14.11 -14.31
CA PRO A 277 2.68 -15.19 -14.32
C PRO A 277 3.80 -14.96 -13.30
N GLN A 278 4.29 -16.03 -12.70
CA GLN A 278 5.31 -15.94 -11.65
C GLN A 278 6.59 -15.26 -12.13
N ASP A 279 7.01 -15.53 -13.37
CA ASP A 279 8.19 -14.89 -13.97
C ASP A 279 8.00 -13.36 -14.13
N VAL A 280 6.78 -12.90 -14.45
CA VAL A 280 6.43 -11.48 -14.50
C VAL A 280 6.51 -10.85 -13.11
N ARG A 281 5.93 -11.50 -12.10
CA ARG A 281 6.03 -11.03 -10.72
C ARG A 281 7.49 -10.95 -10.25
N ASN A 282 8.29 -11.96 -10.55
CA ASN A 282 9.71 -12.00 -10.20
C ASN A 282 10.52 -10.91 -10.91
N LYS A 283 10.27 -10.65 -12.20
CA LYS A 283 10.88 -9.54 -12.95
C LYS A 283 10.61 -8.18 -12.31
N GLY A 284 9.45 -7.99 -11.67
CA GLY A 284 9.09 -6.78 -10.95
C GLY A 284 9.30 -6.89 -9.43
N CYS A 285 10.18 -7.75 -8.94
CA CYS A 285 10.46 -7.95 -7.50
C CYS A 285 9.18 -8.06 -6.66
N ASN A 286 8.17 -8.78 -7.15
CA ASN A 286 6.85 -8.91 -6.53
C ASN A 286 6.22 -7.55 -6.12
N ALA A 287 6.38 -6.51 -6.93
CA ALA A 287 5.94 -5.14 -6.65
C ALA A 287 6.51 -4.56 -5.32
N GLY A 288 7.60 -5.09 -4.80
CA GLY A 288 8.19 -4.69 -3.52
C GLY A 288 7.45 -5.22 -2.28
N LEU A 289 6.57 -6.20 -2.44
CA LEU A 289 6.01 -6.96 -1.32
C LEU A 289 7.11 -7.74 -0.60
N TRP A 290 7.01 -7.85 0.72
CA TRP A 290 7.80 -8.81 1.47
C TRP A 290 7.36 -10.22 1.13
N THR A 291 8.33 -11.10 0.90
CA THR A 291 8.06 -12.49 0.52
C THR A 291 8.73 -13.46 1.49
N ASP A 292 8.01 -14.50 1.85
CA ASP A 292 8.51 -15.66 2.56
C ASP A 292 7.79 -16.93 2.06
N THR A 293 8.30 -18.09 2.38
CA THR A 293 7.68 -19.37 2.08
C THR A 293 7.01 -19.90 3.33
N VAL A 294 5.79 -20.38 3.21
CA VAL A 294 5.02 -20.98 4.31
C VAL A 294 4.62 -22.40 3.95
N ALA A 295 4.67 -23.28 4.94
CA ALA A 295 4.15 -24.65 4.80
C ALA A 295 2.61 -24.60 4.83
N THR A 296 1.99 -25.29 3.87
CA THR A 296 0.53 -25.47 3.78
C THR A 296 0.20 -26.96 3.75
N SER A 297 -1.08 -27.30 3.83
CA SER A 297 -1.53 -28.69 3.72
C SER A 297 -1.21 -29.36 2.37
N VAL A 298 -0.88 -28.57 1.35
CA VAL A 298 -0.59 -29.05 -0.02
C VAL A 298 0.88 -28.86 -0.42
N GLY A 299 1.73 -28.39 0.50
CA GLY A 299 3.16 -28.14 0.28
C GLY A 299 3.59 -26.74 0.67
N GLU A 300 4.77 -26.32 0.22
CA GLU A 300 5.27 -24.97 0.46
C GLU A 300 4.67 -23.99 -0.56
N GLU A 301 4.28 -22.81 -0.07
CA GLU A 301 3.69 -21.77 -0.90
C GLU A 301 4.34 -20.41 -0.60
N LEU A 302 4.53 -19.60 -1.67
CA LEU A 302 4.99 -18.22 -1.56
C LEU A 302 3.91 -17.37 -0.91
N ARG A 303 4.26 -16.67 0.15
CA ARG A 303 3.45 -15.63 0.78
C ARG A 303 4.03 -14.26 0.47
N CYS A 304 3.22 -13.37 -0.11
CA CYS A 304 3.53 -11.99 -0.38
C CYS A 304 2.72 -11.09 0.55
N ARG A 305 3.35 -10.12 1.23
CA ARG A 305 2.64 -9.31 2.23
C ARG A 305 3.22 -7.92 2.38
N HIS A 306 2.40 -6.99 2.83
CA HIS A 306 2.84 -5.67 3.32
C HIS A 306 1.90 -5.14 4.40
N THR A 307 2.44 -4.29 5.28
CA THR A 307 1.67 -3.63 6.34
C THR A 307 1.81 -2.12 6.25
N GLY A 308 0.78 -1.39 6.69
CA GLY A 308 0.75 0.05 6.78
C GLY A 308 0.70 0.54 8.24
N TYR A 309 1.32 1.68 8.47
CA TYR A 309 1.41 2.31 9.79
C TYR A 309 0.04 2.64 10.37
N THR A 310 -0.88 3.12 9.55
CA THR A 310 -2.28 3.45 9.91
C THR A 310 -3.12 2.25 10.35
N GLY A 311 -2.60 1.02 10.21
CA GLY A 311 -3.27 -0.20 10.62
C GLY A 311 -3.68 -1.10 9.46
N THR A 312 -3.33 -0.74 8.24
CA THR A 312 -3.66 -1.48 7.02
C THR A 312 -2.72 -2.66 6.78
N SER A 313 -3.19 -3.70 6.10
CA SER A 313 -2.35 -4.82 5.66
C SER A 313 -2.98 -5.58 4.50
N VAL A 314 -2.12 -6.19 3.70
CA VAL A 314 -2.47 -7.16 2.66
C VAL A 314 -1.53 -8.35 2.77
N THR A 315 -2.09 -9.56 2.71
CA THR A 315 -1.37 -10.83 2.63
C THR A 315 -1.95 -11.64 1.49
N ILE A 316 -1.09 -12.15 0.61
CA ILE A 316 -1.48 -12.80 -0.65
C ILE A 316 -0.72 -14.12 -0.75
N MET A 317 -1.43 -15.18 -1.12
CA MET A 317 -0.94 -16.51 -1.44
C MET A 317 -1.22 -16.78 -2.92
N PRO A 318 -0.27 -16.45 -3.82
CA PRO A 318 -0.56 -16.44 -5.26
C PRO A 318 -0.90 -17.81 -5.84
N GLN A 319 -0.32 -18.89 -5.31
CA GLN A 319 -0.55 -20.23 -5.84
C GLN A 319 -1.93 -20.77 -5.46
N SER A 320 -2.38 -20.54 -4.21
CA SER A 320 -3.71 -20.96 -3.75
C SER A 320 -4.83 -19.99 -4.13
N GLY A 321 -4.49 -18.83 -4.73
CA GLY A 321 -5.48 -17.82 -5.11
C GLY A 321 -6.15 -17.14 -3.92
N ARG A 322 -5.44 -17.03 -2.77
CA ARG A 322 -5.98 -16.48 -1.52
C ARG A 322 -5.37 -15.15 -1.16
N ALA A 323 -6.19 -14.27 -0.59
CA ALA A 323 -5.68 -13.04 0.02
C ALA A 323 -6.52 -12.62 1.22
N VAL A 324 -5.87 -11.94 2.17
CA VAL A 324 -6.51 -11.27 3.31
C VAL A 324 -6.13 -9.81 3.29
N VAL A 325 -7.13 -8.94 3.23
CA VAL A 325 -7.00 -7.49 3.34
C VAL A 325 -7.66 -7.05 4.64
N LEU A 326 -6.89 -6.47 5.54
CA LEU A 326 -7.39 -5.84 6.76
C LEU A 326 -7.05 -4.36 6.71
N LEU A 327 -8.07 -3.51 6.66
CA LEU A 327 -7.90 -2.06 6.73
C LEU A 327 -8.51 -1.57 8.05
N THR A 328 -7.71 -0.87 8.85
CA THR A 328 -8.13 -0.24 10.10
C THR A 328 -7.63 1.20 10.14
N ASN A 329 -8.20 1.98 11.03
CA ASN A 329 -7.73 3.32 11.37
C ASN A 329 -7.14 3.36 12.80
N ARG A 330 -6.27 2.38 13.13
CA ARG A 330 -5.72 2.20 14.49
C ARG A 330 -5.06 3.44 15.09
N VAL A 331 -4.54 4.34 14.24
CA VAL A 331 -3.94 5.61 14.68
C VAL A 331 -4.97 6.69 15.02
N HIS A 332 -6.27 6.40 14.84
CA HIS A 332 -7.34 7.32 15.19
C HIS A 332 -7.91 6.96 16.57
N PRO A 333 -8.12 7.91 17.47
CA PRO A 333 -7.66 9.31 17.38
C PRO A 333 -6.17 9.47 17.71
N LYS A 334 -5.52 8.47 18.30
CA LYS A 334 -4.11 8.47 18.71
C LYS A 334 -3.41 7.16 18.37
N ASP A 335 -2.11 7.25 18.11
CA ASP A 335 -1.25 6.09 17.86
C ASP A 335 -0.73 5.48 19.17
N GLU A 336 -1.44 4.50 19.71
CA GLU A 336 -1.13 3.91 21.02
C GLU A 336 -0.84 2.39 20.94
N HIS A 337 -1.21 1.70 19.85
CA HIS A 337 -1.21 0.22 19.83
C HIS A 337 -0.54 -0.38 18.60
N SER A 338 0.02 -1.59 18.76
CA SER A 338 0.54 -2.42 17.68
C SER A 338 -0.48 -3.47 17.26
N LEU A 339 -0.60 -3.75 15.96
CA LEU A 339 -1.51 -4.75 15.41
C LEU A 339 -0.84 -6.07 15.00
N GLY A 340 0.39 -6.32 15.45
CA GLY A 340 1.13 -7.53 15.08
C GLY A 340 0.34 -8.81 15.35
N ASP A 341 -0.19 -8.96 16.56
CA ASP A 341 -0.95 -10.14 16.98
C ASP A 341 -2.29 -10.28 16.28
N LEU A 342 -3.03 -9.17 16.08
CA LEU A 342 -4.29 -9.18 15.33
C LEU A 342 -4.07 -9.71 13.91
N ARG A 343 -3.09 -9.13 13.19
CA ARG A 343 -2.74 -9.54 11.83
C ARG A 343 -2.28 -11.00 11.77
N ARG A 344 -1.47 -11.45 12.74
CA ARG A 344 -1.00 -12.83 12.82
C ARG A 344 -2.17 -13.79 13.01
N LYS A 345 -3.04 -13.59 13.99
CA LYS A 345 -4.23 -14.44 14.24
C LYS A 345 -5.13 -14.56 13.03
N LEU A 346 -5.41 -13.44 12.34
CA LEU A 346 -6.25 -13.45 11.14
C LEU A 346 -5.58 -14.20 9.98
N ASN A 347 -4.28 -13.99 9.75
CA ASN A 347 -3.57 -14.67 8.66
C ASN A 347 -3.46 -16.18 8.91
N GLU A 348 -3.11 -16.60 10.13
CA GLU A 348 -3.01 -18.03 10.50
C GLU A 348 -4.34 -18.77 10.34
N TRP A 349 -5.46 -18.08 10.54
CA TRP A 349 -6.79 -18.66 10.42
C TRP A 349 -7.36 -18.65 9.00
N LEU A 350 -7.21 -17.52 8.29
CA LEU A 350 -7.84 -17.30 6.99
C LEU A 350 -7.03 -17.86 5.82
N ILE A 351 -5.71 -17.93 5.98
CA ILE A 351 -4.76 -18.45 4.98
C ILE A 351 -3.72 -19.34 5.67
N PRO A 352 -4.18 -20.48 6.26
CA PRO A 352 -3.32 -21.44 6.96
C PRO A 352 -2.37 -22.15 6.00
#